data_28c1266f3f1b4d024c94790d6f0afdf4
#
_entry.id   28c1266f3f1b4d024c94790d6f0afdf4
#
_cell.length_a   1.000
_cell.length_b   1.000
_cell.length_c   1.000
_cell.angle_alpha   90.00
_cell.angle_beta   90.00
_cell.angle_gamma   90.00
#
_symmetry.space_group_name_H-M   'P 1'
#
loop_
_entity.id
_entity.type
_entity.pdbx_description
1 polymer ?
#
loop_
_entity_poly.entity_id
_entity_poly.type
_entity_poly.pdbx_seq_one_letter_code
_entity_poly.pdbx_strand_id
1 'polypeptide(L)'
;MKVLKLSAQGLPQSWISLEQAVIHYAAGEVRWGSGGEIAVLHGGHNAVTGRQSVIAVNSIIGTKGVPAINPFDLHPSLTNAKLFARDRNVCAYCGGHFHEEDLTREHIVPFARNGVDHWMNVV
;
A
#
# COMPACT_ATOMS: atom_id res chain seq x y z
N MET A 1 -9.13 9.08 12.12
CA MET A 1 -7.68 9.23 11.85
C MET A 1 -7.09 7.84 11.67
N LYS A 2 -6.39 7.62 10.59
CA LYS A 2 -5.82 6.32 10.25
C LYS A 2 -4.31 6.40 10.12
N VAL A 3 -3.64 5.32 10.50
CA VAL A 3 -2.20 5.15 10.41
C VAL A 3 -1.90 4.03 9.42
N LEU A 4 -0.95 4.26 8.53
CA LEU A 4 -0.49 3.22 7.61
C LEU A 4 0.53 2.33 8.34
N LYS A 5 0.18 1.06 8.49
CA LYS A 5 1.05 0.05 9.11
C LYS A 5 1.80 -0.71 8.03
N LEU A 6 3.12 -0.71 8.14
CA LEU A 6 4.03 -1.44 7.28
C LEU A 6 4.77 -2.51 8.09
N SER A 7 5.39 -3.46 7.41
CA SER A 7 6.39 -4.33 8.03
C SER A 7 7.66 -3.56 8.36
N ALA A 8 8.57 -4.15 9.12
CA ALA A 8 9.86 -3.54 9.41
C ALA A 8 10.68 -3.22 8.16
N GLN A 9 10.47 -3.98 7.08
CA GLN A 9 11.11 -3.78 5.78
C GLN A 9 10.37 -2.77 4.87
N GLY A 10 9.27 -2.21 5.32
CA GLY A 10 8.50 -1.23 4.57
C GLY A 10 7.42 -1.79 3.66
N LEU A 11 7.06 -3.07 3.79
CA LEU A 11 6.00 -3.69 3.01
C LEU A 11 4.63 -3.40 3.64
N PRO A 12 3.60 -3.06 2.85
CA PRO A 12 2.27 -2.74 3.36
C PRO A 12 1.66 -3.91 4.14
N GLN A 13 1.04 -3.59 5.27
CA GLN A 13 0.25 -4.54 6.06
C GLN A 13 -1.23 -4.14 6.07
N SER A 14 -1.56 -2.99 6.65
CA SER A 14 -2.95 -2.54 6.77
C SER A 14 -3.03 -1.06 7.14
N TRP A 15 -4.23 -0.51 7.01
CA TRP A 15 -4.62 0.74 7.65
C TRP A 15 -5.21 0.43 9.02
N ILE A 16 -4.70 1.08 10.05
CA ILE A 16 -5.14 0.89 11.43
C ILE A 16 -5.64 2.19 12.03
N SER A 17 -6.42 2.09 13.10
CA SER A 17 -6.87 3.25 13.87
C SER A 17 -5.74 3.83 14.72
N LEU A 18 -5.93 5.06 15.20
CA LEU A 18 -4.98 5.70 16.12
C LEU A 18 -4.80 4.85 17.39
N GLU A 19 -5.89 4.31 17.95
CA GLU A 19 -5.86 3.48 19.14
C GLU A 19 -5.04 2.21 18.93
N GLN A 20 -5.20 1.55 17.79
CA GLN A 20 -4.41 0.37 17.44
C GLN A 20 -2.93 0.72 17.26
N ALA A 21 -2.61 1.86 16.68
CA ALA A 21 -1.24 2.34 16.55
C ALA A 21 -0.61 2.57 17.95
N VAL A 22 -1.33 3.19 18.86
CA VAL A 22 -0.87 3.41 20.24
C VAL A 22 -0.56 2.08 20.95
N ILE A 23 -1.38 1.06 20.74
CA ILE A 23 -1.13 -0.29 21.30
C ILE A 23 0.19 -0.85 20.78
N HIS A 24 0.49 -0.70 19.47
CA HIS A 24 1.76 -1.14 18.90
C HIS A 24 2.96 -0.39 19.49
N TYR A 25 2.85 0.92 19.70
CA TYR A 25 3.89 1.71 20.36
C TYR A 25 4.09 1.25 21.83
N ALA A 26 3.01 1.07 22.57
CA ALA A 26 3.06 0.65 23.98
C ALA A 26 3.65 -0.76 24.13
N ALA A 27 3.39 -1.66 23.19
CA ALA A 27 3.92 -3.03 23.19
C ALA A 27 5.38 -3.11 22.70
N GLY A 28 6.00 -1.99 22.29
CA GLY A 28 7.37 -1.97 21.77
C GLY A 28 7.52 -2.64 20.40
N GLU A 29 6.46 -2.71 19.64
CA GLU A 29 6.44 -3.37 18.31
C GLU A 29 6.81 -2.43 17.16
N VAL A 30 6.78 -1.12 17.37
CA VAL A 30 7.14 -0.13 16.37
C VAL A 30 8.65 -0.03 16.26
N ARG A 31 9.18 -0.27 15.06
CA ARG A 31 10.61 -0.23 14.77
C ARG A 31 11.06 1.12 14.24
N TRP A 32 10.20 1.78 13.48
CA TRP A 32 10.45 3.11 12.92
C TRP A 32 9.12 3.81 12.59
N GLY A 33 9.16 5.11 12.45
CA GLY A 33 8.02 5.94 12.05
C GLY A 33 8.41 6.93 10.96
N SER A 34 7.44 7.33 10.15
CA SER A 34 7.60 8.30 9.06
C SER A 34 6.31 9.08 8.83
N GLY A 35 6.34 10.03 7.94
CA GLY A 35 5.17 10.81 7.52
C GLY A 35 4.73 11.91 8.49
N GLY A 36 5.53 12.20 9.49
CA GLY A 36 5.21 13.23 10.49
C GLY A 36 4.30 12.74 11.62
N GLU A 37 4.35 13.43 12.74
CA GLU A 37 3.54 13.14 13.90
C GLU A 37 2.10 13.62 13.69
N ILE A 38 1.14 12.74 13.92
CA ILE A 38 -0.29 13.04 13.79
C ILE A 38 -0.98 13.15 15.14
N ALA A 39 -0.39 12.61 16.20
CA ALA A 39 -0.91 12.68 17.56
C ALA A 39 0.21 12.50 18.56
N VAL A 40 0.06 13.14 19.71
CA VAL A 40 0.91 12.94 20.89
C VAL A 40 0.00 12.60 22.05
N LEU A 41 0.23 11.43 22.68
CA LEU A 41 -0.56 10.97 23.81
C LEU A 41 0.29 10.99 25.08
N HIS A 42 -0.30 11.50 26.14
CA HIS A 42 0.32 11.54 27.45
C HIS A 42 -0.31 10.47 28.35
N GLY A 43 0.52 9.59 28.88
CA GLY A 43 0.10 8.56 29.83
C GLY A 43 0.23 9.01 31.28
N GLY A 44 0.25 8.02 32.18
CA GLY A 44 0.47 8.24 33.58
C GLY A 44 1.91 8.58 33.92
N HIS A 45 2.11 9.09 35.17
CA HIS A 45 3.43 9.36 35.71
C HIS A 45 4.00 8.11 36.37
N ASN A 46 5.28 7.85 36.17
CA ASN A 46 5.97 6.78 36.86
C ASN A 46 6.14 7.13 38.33
N ALA A 47 5.71 6.23 39.23
CA ALA A 47 5.73 6.45 40.68
C ALA A 47 7.16 6.61 41.23
N VAL A 48 8.17 6.03 40.58
CA VAL A 48 9.57 6.07 41.05
C VAL A 48 10.33 7.25 40.43
N THR A 49 10.22 7.46 39.11
CA THR A 49 10.99 8.48 38.39
C THR A 49 10.24 9.81 38.25
N GLY A 50 8.93 9.84 38.49
CA GLY A 50 8.08 11.00 38.24
C GLY A 50 7.87 11.35 36.79
N ARG A 51 8.44 10.58 35.84
CA ARG A 51 8.33 10.83 34.39
C ARG A 51 6.96 10.42 33.86
N GLN A 52 6.39 11.25 33.04
CA GLN A 52 5.17 10.95 32.32
C GLN A 52 5.49 10.18 31.04
N SER A 53 4.71 9.15 30.76
CA SER A 53 4.78 8.43 29.48
C SER A 53 4.22 9.32 28.38
N VAL A 54 4.96 9.43 27.28
CA VAL A 54 4.56 10.17 26.10
C VAL A 54 4.73 9.27 24.88
N ILE A 55 3.68 9.18 24.05
CA ILE A 55 3.71 8.45 22.79
C ILE A 55 3.40 9.43 21.67
N ALA A 56 4.37 9.66 20.78
CA ALA A 56 4.19 10.40 19.55
C ALA A 56 3.92 9.40 18.42
N VAL A 57 2.76 9.52 17.78
CA VAL A 57 2.32 8.61 16.74
C VAL A 57 2.55 9.23 15.38
N ASN A 58 3.29 8.53 14.52
CA ASN A 58 3.52 8.93 13.13
C ASN A 58 2.38 8.42 12.23
N SER A 59 2.19 9.10 11.11
CA SER A 59 1.19 8.70 10.12
C SER A 59 1.51 7.37 9.43
N ILE A 60 2.78 6.98 9.42
CA ILE A 60 3.27 5.71 8.89
C ILE A 60 4.16 5.07 9.96
N ILE A 61 3.89 3.83 10.29
CA ILE A 61 4.68 3.06 11.27
C ILE A 61 5.15 1.73 10.66
N GLY A 62 6.42 1.38 10.92
CA GLY A 62 6.96 0.06 10.62
C GLY A 62 6.97 -0.81 11.86
N THR A 63 6.33 -1.96 11.80
CA THR A 63 6.21 -2.90 12.92
C THR A 63 6.97 -4.19 12.64
N LYS A 64 7.22 -4.97 13.68
CA LYS A 64 7.92 -6.26 13.58
C LYS A 64 7.13 -7.36 12.88
N GLY A 65 5.87 -7.12 12.53
CA GLY A 65 5.00 -8.14 11.94
C GLY A 65 5.42 -8.56 10.52
N VAL A 66 4.94 -9.73 10.11
CA VAL A 66 5.08 -10.22 8.74
C VAL A 66 4.05 -9.49 7.86
N PRO A 67 4.39 -9.09 6.63
CA PRO A 67 3.40 -8.49 5.73
C PRO A 67 2.26 -9.46 5.49
N ALA A 68 1.02 -8.96 5.57
CA ALA A 68 -0.17 -9.75 5.31
C ALA A 68 -0.25 -10.20 3.84
N ILE A 69 0.45 -9.49 2.98
CA ILE A 69 0.44 -9.68 1.54
C ILE A 69 1.89 -9.57 1.04
N ASN A 70 2.36 -10.58 0.32
CA ASN A 70 3.62 -10.46 -0.39
C ASN A 70 3.37 -9.69 -1.70
N PRO A 71 3.86 -8.44 -1.84
CA PRO A 71 3.62 -7.66 -3.05
C PRO A 71 4.27 -8.26 -4.30
N PHE A 72 5.23 -9.16 -4.15
CA PHE A 72 5.85 -9.87 -5.27
C PHE A 72 4.96 -10.98 -5.81
N ASP A 73 4.01 -11.50 -5.01
CA ASP A 73 3.07 -12.54 -5.40
C ASP A 73 1.70 -11.97 -5.81
N LEU A 74 1.54 -10.65 -5.69
CA LEU A 74 0.30 -9.98 -6.04
C LEU A 74 0.27 -9.61 -7.52
N HIS A 75 -0.55 -10.33 -8.25
CA HIS A 75 -0.97 -9.91 -9.58
C HIS A 75 -2.36 -9.28 -9.48
N PRO A 76 -2.48 -7.97 -9.68
CA PRO A 76 -3.79 -7.34 -9.68
C PRO A 76 -4.65 -7.95 -10.79
N SER A 77 -5.95 -8.08 -10.54
CA SER A 77 -6.89 -8.56 -11.55
C SER A 77 -6.80 -7.69 -12.79
N LEU A 78 -6.73 -8.33 -13.96
CA LEU A 78 -6.67 -7.62 -15.23
C LEU A 78 -8.05 -7.04 -15.57
N THR A 79 -8.13 -5.72 -15.64
CA THR A 79 -9.31 -4.97 -16.11
C THR A 79 -8.87 -3.95 -17.15
N ASN A 80 -9.78 -3.53 -18.01
CA ASN A 80 -9.48 -2.50 -19.01
C ASN A 80 -9.03 -1.20 -18.37
N ALA A 81 -9.69 -0.75 -17.29
CA ALA A 81 -9.33 0.46 -16.58
C ALA A 81 -7.87 0.40 -16.07
N LYS A 82 -7.47 -0.71 -15.46
CA LYS A 82 -6.09 -0.91 -14.98
C LYS A 82 -5.08 -1.04 -16.11
N LEU A 83 -5.46 -1.72 -17.21
CA LEU A 83 -4.62 -1.85 -18.40
C LEU A 83 -4.33 -0.48 -19.01
N PHE A 84 -5.37 0.32 -19.22
CA PHE A 84 -5.22 1.65 -19.80
C PHE A 84 -4.48 2.61 -18.86
N ALA A 85 -4.66 2.48 -17.55
CA ALA A 85 -3.86 3.22 -16.56
C ALA A 85 -2.37 2.84 -16.63
N ARG A 86 -2.04 1.55 -16.77
CA ARG A 86 -0.66 1.08 -16.97
C ARG A 86 -0.03 1.73 -18.20
N ASP A 87 -0.76 1.76 -19.30
CA ASP A 87 -0.29 2.25 -20.60
C ASP A 87 -0.53 3.76 -20.78
N ARG A 88 -0.98 4.46 -19.71
CA ARG A 88 -1.21 5.90 -19.68
C ARG A 88 -2.19 6.40 -20.75
N ASN A 89 -3.18 5.60 -21.09
CA ASN A 89 -4.16 5.86 -22.13
C ASN A 89 -3.53 6.11 -23.52
N VAL A 90 -2.40 5.48 -23.78
CA VAL A 90 -1.70 5.55 -25.06
C VAL A 90 -2.04 4.33 -25.90
N CYS A 91 -2.47 4.56 -27.14
CA CYS A 91 -2.71 3.48 -28.09
C CYS A 91 -1.40 2.84 -28.51
N ALA A 92 -1.31 1.50 -28.39
CA ALA A 92 -0.11 0.75 -28.76
C ALA A 92 0.18 0.78 -30.28
N TYR A 93 -0.83 1.03 -31.11
CA TYR A 93 -0.68 1.05 -32.56
C TYR A 93 -0.22 2.42 -33.11
N CYS A 94 -0.82 3.51 -32.62
CA CYS A 94 -0.52 4.84 -33.16
C CYS A 94 0.23 5.76 -32.22
N GLY A 95 0.37 5.38 -30.94
CA GLY A 95 1.03 6.19 -29.92
C GLY A 95 0.27 7.43 -29.48
N GLY A 96 -0.97 7.61 -29.91
CA GLY A 96 -1.83 8.73 -29.53
C GLY A 96 -2.47 8.52 -28.18
N HIS A 97 -2.82 9.63 -27.51
CA HIS A 97 -3.62 9.61 -26.28
C HIS A 97 -5.10 9.61 -26.60
N PHE A 98 -5.86 8.77 -25.91
CA PHE A 98 -7.31 8.65 -26.07
C PHE A 98 -7.98 8.58 -24.71
N HIS A 99 -9.29 8.83 -24.66
CA HIS A 99 -10.11 8.55 -23.49
C HIS A 99 -10.26 7.03 -23.31
N GLU A 100 -10.47 6.59 -22.08
CA GLU A 100 -10.63 5.16 -21.77
C GLU A 100 -11.74 4.51 -22.59
N GLU A 101 -12.85 5.22 -22.81
CA GLU A 101 -14.00 4.75 -23.61
C GLU A 101 -13.70 4.51 -25.09
N ASP A 102 -12.63 5.13 -25.61
CA ASP A 102 -12.20 5.01 -27.01
C ASP A 102 -11.11 3.93 -27.20
N LEU A 103 -10.64 3.34 -26.09
CA LEU A 103 -9.60 2.32 -26.12
C LEU A 103 -10.20 0.92 -26.00
N THR A 104 -9.55 -0.04 -26.67
CA THR A 104 -9.90 -1.47 -26.59
C THR A 104 -8.68 -2.28 -26.18
N ARG A 105 -8.96 -3.44 -25.55
CA ARG A 105 -7.92 -4.41 -25.20
C ARG A 105 -7.61 -5.29 -26.39
N GLU A 106 -6.34 -5.36 -26.74
CA GLU A 106 -5.85 -6.23 -27.80
C GLU A 106 -4.87 -7.26 -27.25
N HIS A 107 -4.88 -8.46 -27.81
CA HIS A 107 -4.00 -9.54 -27.43
C HIS A 107 -2.82 -9.61 -28.41
N ILE A 108 -1.60 -9.60 -27.89
CA ILE A 108 -0.36 -9.74 -28.67
C ILE A 108 -0.35 -11.09 -29.38
N VAL A 109 -0.61 -12.18 -28.62
CA VAL A 109 -0.91 -13.50 -29.19
C VAL A 109 -2.43 -13.67 -29.13
N PRO A 110 -3.11 -13.75 -30.28
CA PRO A 110 -4.57 -13.82 -30.29
C PRO A 110 -5.10 -15.14 -29.71
N PHE A 111 -6.34 -15.12 -29.22
CA PHE A 111 -7.01 -16.32 -28.69
C PHE A 111 -6.99 -17.50 -29.67
N ALA A 112 -7.14 -17.21 -30.98
CA ALA A 112 -7.08 -18.24 -32.03
C ALA A 112 -5.73 -18.95 -32.10
N ARG A 113 -4.68 -18.40 -31.52
CA ARG A 113 -3.34 -19.00 -31.41
C ARG A 113 -2.95 -19.32 -29.98
N ASN A 114 -3.95 -19.63 -29.15
CA ASN A 114 -3.78 -19.95 -27.71
C ASN A 114 -3.23 -18.78 -26.87
N GLY A 115 -3.43 -17.54 -27.29
CA GLY A 115 -3.14 -16.37 -26.47
C GLY A 115 -4.04 -16.33 -25.24
N VAL A 116 -3.51 -15.89 -24.12
CA VAL A 116 -4.22 -15.80 -22.84
C VAL A 116 -4.43 -14.35 -22.42
N ASP A 117 -5.46 -14.13 -21.62
CA ASP A 117 -5.76 -12.82 -21.03
C ASP A 117 -4.84 -12.60 -19.83
N HIS A 118 -3.64 -12.12 -20.11
CA HIS A 118 -2.58 -11.91 -19.13
C HIS A 118 -1.88 -10.56 -19.36
N TRP A 119 -1.41 -9.93 -18.28
CA TRP A 119 -0.77 -8.62 -18.30
C TRP A 119 0.34 -8.46 -19.34
N MET A 120 1.10 -9.50 -19.62
CA MET A 120 2.18 -9.48 -20.61
C MET A 120 1.72 -9.81 -22.03
N ASN A 121 0.45 -10.15 -22.23
CA ASN A 121 -0.13 -10.50 -23.53
C ASN A 121 -1.19 -9.49 -24.01
N VAL A 122 -1.41 -8.41 -23.28
CA VAL A 122 -2.43 -7.40 -23.61
C VAL A 122 -1.83 -6.00 -23.70
N VAL A 123 -2.40 -5.22 -24.59
CA VAL A 123 -2.07 -3.81 -24.81
C VAL A 123 -3.34 -2.98 -25.00
#